data_bca027d15ebd53fccd59b9cff05c10dc
#
_entry.id   bca027d15ebd53fccd59b9cff05c10dc
#
_cell.length_a   1.000
_cell.length_b   1.000
_cell.length_c   1.000
_cell.angle_alpha   90.00
_cell.angle_beta   90.00
_cell.angle_gamma   90.00
#
_symmetry.space_group_name_H-M   'P 1'
#
loop_
_entity.id
_entity.type
_entity.pdbx_description
1 polymer ?
#
loop_
_entity_poly.entity_id
_entity_poly.type
_entity_poly.pdbx_seq_one_letter_code
_entity_poly.pdbx_strand_id
1 'polypeptide(L)'
;MKLGFLVDLNLCMGCKGCEIACKVENDVPLSSWRLRVKYIDIGTFPDTSRSFTPLRCNHCENAPCERICPVSALHYLENGIVNVDSERCIGCAGCMMACPYGAIYMDPETNTADKCTYCAHRIESGMMPACVVACPVEANIFGDVEDDHSHISQYIMAHQGGVQVRKPEKHTNPKHYYVGGGTYTLDPLAHKRLEGHNLFNNITHLEHNGDPHHGVIDRFLAPFAGHEETDNSSFMDSEKSEAHTHEQEGGH
;
A
#
# COMPACT_ATOMS: atom_id res chain seq x y z
N MET A 1 16.14 -22.30 -7.68
CA MET A 1 16.28 -21.21 -6.66
C MET A 1 15.16 -20.21 -6.87
N LYS A 2 14.34 -20.04 -5.85
CA LYS A 2 13.19 -19.15 -5.88
C LYS A 2 13.25 -18.19 -4.70
N LEU A 3 13.68 -16.99 -4.96
CA LEU A 3 13.89 -16.01 -3.90
C LEU A 3 12.56 -15.46 -3.37
N GLY A 4 12.44 -15.44 -2.06
CA GLY A 4 11.31 -14.91 -1.32
C GLY A 4 11.71 -13.97 -0.19
N PHE A 5 10.74 -13.27 0.32
CA PHE A 5 10.90 -12.34 1.43
C PHE A 5 9.83 -12.61 2.50
N LEU A 6 10.23 -12.57 3.75
CA LEU A 6 9.30 -12.70 4.88
C LEU A 6 9.52 -11.55 5.85
N VAL A 7 8.44 -11.03 6.41
CA VAL A 7 8.48 -10.05 7.50
C VAL A 7 7.72 -10.60 8.69
N ASP A 8 8.40 -10.69 9.83
CA ASP A 8 7.73 -10.94 11.10
C ASP A 8 7.24 -9.61 11.69
N LEU A 9 5.93 -9.44 11.69
CA LEU A 9 5.27 -8.23 12.19
C LEU A 9 5.27 -8.15 13.72
N ASN A 10 5.49 -9.30 14.42
CA ASN A 10 5.60 -9.31 15.87
C ASN A 10 6.95 -8.73 16.34
N LEU A 11 8.00 -8.87 15.53
CA LEU A 11 9.32 -8.32 15.80
C LEU A 11 9.46 -6.87 15.31
N CYS A 12 8.70 -6.48 14.30
CA CYS A 12 8.85 -5.16 13.68
C CYS A 12 8.50 -4.04 14.66
N MET A 13 9.47 -3.19 14.98
CA MET A 13 9.31 -2.04 15.89
C MET A 13 9.02 -0.71 15.15
N GLY A 14 8.86 -0.71 13.83
CA GLY A 14 8.53 0.48 13.06
C GLY A 14 9.64 1.52 12.93
N CYS A 15 10.90 1.18 13.17
CA CYS A 15 12.03 2.12 13.20
C CYS A 15 12.36 2.78 11.85
N LYS A 16 11.80 2.27 10.74
CA LYS A 16 12.06 2.72 9.35
C LYS A 16 13.51 2.57 8.86
N GLY A 17 14.39 1.92 9.59
CA GLY A 17 15.78 1.67 9.15
C GLY A 17 15.85 0.99 7.78
N CYS A 18 14.99 -0.01 7.55
CA CYS A 18 14.88 -0.69 6.25
C CYS A 18 14.40 0.24 5.11
N GLU A 19 13.55 1.23 5.41
CA GLU A 19 13.04 2.21 4.46
C GLU A 19 14.15 3.15 4.01
N ILE A 20 14.94 3.66 4.95
CA ILE A 20 16.07 4.56 4.68
C ILE A 20 17.20 3.80 3.97
N ALA A 21 17.56 2.61 4.46
CA ALA A 21 18.58 1.79 3.81
C ALA A 21 18.24 1.49 2.34
N CYS A 22 16.96 1.20 2.05
CA CYS A 22 16.51 0.99 0.69
C CYS A 22 16.66 2.24 -0.19
N LYS A 23 16.36 3.43 0.37
CA LYS A 23 16.53 4.70 -0.36
C LYS A 23 17.99 5.00 -0.69
N VAL A 24 18.87 4.83 0.28
CA VAL A 24 20.30 5.08 0.12
C VAL A 24 20.94 4.09 -0.85
N GLU A 25 20.62 2.80 -0.70
CA GLU A 25 21.19 1.73 -1.53
C GLU A 25 20.81 1.85 -3.01
N ASN A 26 19.63 2.35 -3.31
CA ASN A 26 19.07 2.33 -4.66
C ASN A 26 18.85 3.74 -5.24
N ASP A 27 19.45 4.75 -4.66
CA ASP A 27 19.33 6.16 -5.07
C ASP A 27 17.88 6.60 -5.35
N VAL A 28 16.95 6.14 -4.47
CA VAL A 28 15.51 6.40 -4.67
C VAL A 28 15.24 7.90 -4.46
N PRO A 29 14.67 8.61 -5.46
CA PRO A 29 14.42 10.03 -5.38
C PRO A 29 13.59 10.47 -4.19
N LEU A 30 13.71 11.72 -3.79
CA LEU A 30 12.86 12.33 -2.76
C LEU A 30 11.39 12.19 -3.19
N SER A 31 10.49 12.00 -2.24
CA SER A 31 9.05 11.72 -2.43
C SER A 31 8.69 10.33 -2.98
N SER A 32 9.64 9.55 -3.49
CA SER A 32 9.44 8.19 -4.02
C SER A 32 9.92 7.11 -3.03
N TRP A 33 9.39 5.91 -3.13
CA TRP A 33 9.67 4.84 -2.17
C TRP A 33 9.55 3.46 -2.81
N ARG A 34 10.61 2.65 -2.71
CA ARG A 34 10.56 1.22 -3.04
C ARG A 34 10.04 0.36 -1.88
N LEU A 35 10.21 0.85 -0.65
CA LEU A 35 9.77 0.25 0.60
C LEU A 35 9.18 1.32 1.50
N ARG A 36 8.03 1.03 2.13
CA ARG A 36 7.40 1.90 3.13
C ARG A 36 6.99 1.10 4.35
N VAL A 37 7.26 1.63 5.53
CA VAL A 37 6.73 1.08 6.79
C VAL A 37 5.46 1.86 7.15
N LYS A 38 4.32 1.19 7.06
CA LYS A 38 3.04 1.76 7.49
C LYS A 38 2.82 1.55 8.97
N TYR A 39 2.27 2.56 9.62
CA TYR A 39 1.77 2.52 10.98
C TYR A 39 0.26 2.37 10.92
N ILE A 40 -0.27 1.41 11.64
CA ILE A 40 -1.69 1.08 11.65
C ILE A 40 -2.16 1.06 13.09
N ASP A 41 -2.98 2.03 13.43
CA ASP A 41 -3.59 2.15 14.75
C ASP A 41 -4.99 1.56 14.73
N ILE A 42 -5.31 0.77 15.75
CA ILE A 42 -6.58 0.05 15.87
C ILE A 42 -7.08 0.17 17.31
N GLY A 43 -8.40 0.15 17.41
CA GLY A 43 -9.09 0.27 18.69
C GLY A 43 -9.42 1.72 19.06
N THR A 44 -10.03 1.87 20.20
CA THR A 44 -10.40 3.15 20.81
C THR A 44 -9.78 3.24 22.20
N PHE A 45 -9.43 4.45 22.61
CA PHE A 45 -8.87 4.63 23.95
C PHE A 45 -9.84 4.09 25.03
N PRO A 46 -9.37 3.33 26.05
CA PRO A 46 -7.96 3.01 26.35
C PRO A 46 -7.38 1.81 25.60
N ASP A 47 -8.19 1.02 24.89
CA ASP A 47 -7.79 -0.24 24.24
C ASP A 47 -7.32 0.02 22.81
N THR A 48 -6.12 0.59 22.68
CA THR A 48 -5.51 0.88 21.38
C THR A 48 -4.27 0.02 21.17
N SER A 49 -4.06 -0.41 19.91
CA SER A 49 -2.84 -1.09 19.50
C SER A 49 -2.27 -0.47 18.23
N ARG A 50 -0.95 -0.50 18.09
CA ARG A 50 -0.24 -0.04 16.90
C ARG A 50 0.55 -1.18 16.29
N SER A 51 0.38 -1.38 14.98
CA SER A 51 1.13 -2.34 14.19
C SER A 51 1.99 -1.64 13.15
N PHE A 52 3.11 -2.27 12.79
CA PHE A 52 4.04 -1.77 11.79
C PHE A 52 4.13 -2.73 10.63
N THR A 53 3.90 -2.25 9.42
CA THR A 53 3.88 -3.12 8.24
C THR A 53 4.82 -2.59 7.17
N PRO A 54 6.00 -3.19 7.01
CA PRO A 54 6.88 -2.91 5.86
C PRO A 54 6.24 -3.42 4.57
N LEU A 55 6.01 -2.53 3.63
CA LEU A 55 5.39 -2.81 2.33
C LEU A 55 6.37 -2.54 1.21
N ARG A 56 6.48 -3.50 0.28
CA ARG A 56 7.33 -3.43 -0.91
C ARG A 56 6.71 -4.22 -2.07
N CYS A 57 7.41 -4.31 -3.20
CA CYS A 57 7.00 -5.21 -4.27
C CYS A 57 6.95 -6.66 -3.78
N ASN A 58 5.92 -7.40 -4.17
CA ASN A 58 5.72 -8.78 -3.75
C ASN A 58 6.37 -9.81 -4.67
N HIS A 59 7.03 -9.40 -5.75
CA HIS A 59 7.68 -10.27 -6.74
C HIS A 59 6.83 -11.50 -7.09
N CYS A 60 5.59 -11.22 -7.50
CA CYS A 60 4.56 -12.21 -7.76
C CYS A 60 5.01 -13.22 -8.82
N GLU A 61 4.60 -14.49 -8.70
CA GLU A 61 4.81 -15.49 -9.75
C GLU A 61 3.94 -15.20 -10.98
N ASN A 62 2.72 -14.71 -10.74
CA ASN A 62 1.81 -14.28 -11.80
C ASN A 62 1.78 -12.75 -11.81
N ALA A 63 2.87 -12.10 -12.19
CA ALA A 63 3.02 -10.65 -12.11
C ALA A 63 2.17 -9.92 -13.18
N PRO A 64 1.09 -9.23 -12.81
CA PRO A 64 0.27 -8.50 -13.79
C PRO A 64 1.03 -7.32 -14.41
N CYS A 65 2.01 -6.76 -13.70
CA CYS A 65 2.84 -5.67 -14.19
C CYS A 65 3.79 -6.10 -15.30
N GLU A 66 4.28 -7.33 -15.29
CA GLU A 66 5.09 -7.90 -16.36
C GLU A 66 4.23 -8.14 -17.60
N ARG A 67 3.08 -8.78 -17.43
CA ARG A 67 2.17 -9.10 -18.55
C ARG A 67 1.60 -7.88 -19.29
N ILE A 68 1.41 -6.76 -18.61
CA ILE A 68 0.87 -5.53 -19.22
C ILE A 68 1.95 -4.72 -19.95
N CYS A 69 3.23 -5.00 -19.74
CA CYS A 69 4.31 -4.18 -20.26
C CYS A 69 4.48 -4.38 -21.79
N PRO A 70 4.20 -3.37 -22.62
CA PRO A 70 4.21 -3.53 -24.09
C PRO A 70 5.62 -3.67 -24.65
N VAL A 71 6.64 -3.26 -23.90
CA VAL A 71 8.05 -3.29 -24.32
C VAL A 71 8.87 -4.31 -23.51
N SER A 72 8.23 -5.13 -22.68
CA SER A 72 8.88 -6.12 -21.81
C SER A 72 10.02 -5.52 -20.94
N ALA A 73 9.86 -4.25 -20.53
CA ALA A 73 10.79 -3.62 -19.59
C ALA A 73 10.69 -4.27 -18.19
N LEU A 74 9.50 -4.76 -17.81
CA LEU A 74 9.37 -5.63 -16.64
C LEU A 74 9.50 -7.11 -17.11
N HIS A 75 10.39 -7.84 -16.46
CA HIS A 75 10.71 -9.23 -16.82
C HIS A 75 11.14 -10.01 -15.58
N TYR A 76 11.10 -11.33 -15.68
CA TYR A 76 11.64 -12.22 -14.64
C TYR A 76 13.13 -12.47 -14.83
N LEU A 77 13.88 -12.41 -13.74
CA LEU A 77 15.21 -13.00 -13.67
C LEU A 77 15.11 -14.51 -13.38
N GLU A 78 16.19 -15.27 -13.63
CA GLU A 78 16.24 -16.72 -13.41
C GLU A 78 15.92 -17.13 -11.96
N ASN A 79 16.24 -16.28 -11.00
CA ASN A 79 15.92 -16.47 -9.58
C ASN A 79 14.48 -16.08 -9.20
N GLY A 80 13.64 -15.79 -10.18
CA GLY A 80 12.24 -15.44 -10.01
C GLY A 80 11.99 -14.01 -9.53
N ILE A 81 12.99 -13.15 -9.48
CA ILE A 81 12.82 -11.72 -9.21
C ILE A 81 12.14 -11.09 -10.43
N VAL A 82 11.06 -10.34 -10.19
CA VAL A 82 10.51 -9.44 -11.22
C VAL A 82 11.37 -8.18 -11.24
N ASN A 83 12.14 -7.99 -12.29
CA ASN A 83 13.02 -6.82 -12.45
C ASN A 83 12.41 -5.76 -13.38
N VAL A 84 13.01 -4.58 -13.43
CA VAL A 84 12.66 -3.51 -14.35
C VAL A 84 13.93 -3.05 -15.07
N ASP A 85 13.82 -2.94 -16.39
CA ASP A 85 14.84 -2.38 -17.27
C ASP A 85 14.42 -0.96 -17.62
N SER A 86 15.11 0.03 -17.04
CA SER A 86 14.81 1.45 -17.25
C SER A 86 15.14 1.93 -18.67
N GLU A 87 16.12 1.30 -19.35
CA GLU A 87 16.49 1.68 -20.71
C GLU A 87 15.41 1.29 -21.73
N ARG A 88 14.69 0.18 -21.47
CA ARG A 88 13.56 -0.27 -22.29
C ARG A 88 12.24 0.40 -21.91
N CYS A 89 12.14 0.98 -20.73
CA CYS A 89 10.89 1.54 -20.23
C CYS A 89 10.50 2.81 -20.98
N ILE A 90 9.28 2.85 -21.52
CA ILE A 90 8.72 4.01 -22.22
C ILE A 90 7.87 4.93 -21.32
N GLY A 91 7.83 4.72 -20.02
CA GLY A 91 7.11 5.56 -19.09
C GLY A 91 5.57 5.53 -19.18
N CYS A 92 4.97 4.51 -19.79
CA CYS A 92 3.51 4.46 -20.03
C CYS A 92 2.64 4.27 -18.77
N ALA A 93 3.23 4.02 -17.60
CA ALA A 93 2.58 3.79 -16.31
C ALA A 93 1.57 2.62 -16.25
N GLY A 94 1.41 1.80 -17.28
CA GLY A 94 0.50 0.65 -17.31
C GLY A 94 0.74 -0.34 -16.18
N CYS A 95 2.01 -0.56 -15.83
CA CYS A 95 2.40 -1.45 -14.73
C CYS A 95 1.97 -0.94 -13.35
N MET A 96 1.90 0.38 -13.14
CA MET A 96 1.38 0.97 -11.89
C MET A 96 -0.11 0.67 -11.74
N MET A 97 -0.88 0.81 -12.81
CA MET A 97 -2.32 0.52 -12.82
C MET A 97 -2.61 -0.97 -12.63
N ALA A 98 -1.76 -1.85 -13.18
CA ALA A 98 -1.92 -3.28 -13.08
C ALA A 98 -1.53 -3.83 -11.69
N CYS A 99 -0.67 -3.13 -10.93
CA CYS A 99 -0.17 -3.63 -9.64
C CYS A 99 -1.21 -3.50 -8.53
N PRO A 100 -1.76 -4.61 -7.98
CA PRO A 100 -2.78 -4.53 -6.93
C PRO A 100 -2.21 -4.05 -5.59
N TYR A 101 -0.89 -4.00 -5.45
CA TYR A 101 -0.20 -3.62 -4.21
C TYR A 101 0.26 -2.17 -4.19
N GLY A 102 0.19 -1.45 -5.32
CA GLY A 102 0.71 -0.09 -5.45
C GLY A 102 2.22 -0.01 -5.15
N ALA A 103 2.99 -1.01 -5.61
CA ALA A 103 4.40 -1.15 -5.30
C ALA A 103 5.34 -0.63 -6.40
N ILE A 104 4.79 0.01 -7.42
CA ILE A 104 5.51 0.59 -8.55
C ILE A 104 5.23 2.10 -8.54
N TYR A 105 6.26 2.89 -8.80
CA TYR A 105 6.13 4.33 -8.98
C TYR A 105 6.82 4.76 -10.28
N MET A 106 6.52 5.96 -10.74
CA MET A 106 7.29 6.60 -11.82
C MET A 106 8.41 7.40 -11.17
N ASP A 107 9.62 7.13 -11.58
CA ASP A 107 10.78 7.90 -11.17
C ASP A 107 10.69 9.30 -11.81
N PRO A 108 10.68 10.38 -11.01
CA PRO A 108 10.54 11.73 -11.53
C PRO A 108 11.77 12.24 -12.28
N GLU A 109 12.94 11.62 -12.09
CA GLU A 109 14.18 12.03 -12.74
C GLU A 109 14.35 11.36 -14.11
N THR A 110 14.02 10.06 -14.20
CA THR A 110 14.16 9.27 -15.42
C THR A 110 12.88 9.14 -16.22
N ASN A 111 11.72 9.45 -15.63
CA ASN A 111 10.38 9.21 -16.18
C ASN A 111 10.13 7.74 -16.54
N THR A 112 10.78 6.81 -15.87
CA THR A 112 10.61 5.37 -16.03
C THR A 112 9.96 4.75 -14.80
N ALA A 113 9.36 3.56 -14.97
CA ALA A 113 8.82 2.81 -13.83
C ALA A 113 9.95 2.29 -12.95
N ASP A 114 9.79 2.42 -11.64
CA ASP A 114 10.71 1.83 -10.67
C ASP A 114 9.98 1.14 -9.52
N LYS A 115 10.65 0.18 -8.88
CA LYS A 115 10.13 -0.64 -7.77
C LYS A 115 11.24 -1.38 -7.04
N CYS A 116 10.89 -2.03 -5.93
CA CYS A 116 11.81 -2.97 -5.27
C CYS A 116 12.28 -4.07 -6.24
N THR A 117 13.58 -4.31 -6.32
CA THR A 117 14.24 -5.34 -7.12
C THR A 117 14.86 -6.45 -6.28
N TYR A 118 14.52 -6.53 -4.97
CA TYR A 118 15.20 -7.35 -3.96
C TYR A 118 16.71 -7.05 -3.87
N CYS A 119 17.14 -5.87 -4.33
CA CYS A 119 18.57 -5.50 -4.47
C CYS A 119 19.34 -6.54 -5.31
N ALA A 120 18.86 -6.85 -6.53
CA ALA A 120 19.45 -7.87 -7.41
C ALA A 120 20.97 -7.71 -7.55
N HIS A 121 21.46 -6.48 -7.69
CA HIS A 121 22.88 -6.15 -7.76
C HIS A 121 23.69 -6.62 -6.53
N ARG A 122 23.08 -6.56 -5.32
CA ARG A 122 23.73 -7.08 -4.12
C ARG A 122 23.72 -8.61 -4.08
N ILE A 123 22.59 -9.20 -4.47
CA ILE A 123 22.43 -10.67 -4.50
C ILE A 123 23.41 -11.30 -5.47
N GLU A 124 23.60 -10.73 -6.65
CA GLU A 124 24.60 -11.14 -7.64
C GLU A 124 26.03 -11.11 -7.08
N SER A 125 26.28 -10.23 -6.14
CA SER A 125 27.55 -10.12 -5.40
C SER A 125 27.61 -10.97 -4.13
N GLY A 126 26.64 -11.85 -3.89
CA GLY A 126 26.54 -12.70 -2.70
C GLY A 126 26.16 -11.95 -1.41
N MET A 127 25.65 -10.74 -1.50
CA MET A 127 25.26 -9.94 -0.35
C MET A 127 23.73 -9.99 -0.13
N MET A 128 23.31 -9.83 1.12
CA MET A 128 21.88 -9.71 1.46
C MET A 128 21.32 -8.34 1.05
N PRO A 129 19.99 -8.26 0.77
CA PRO A 129 19.34 -6.96 0.52
C PRO A 129 19.59 -5.96 1.64
N ALA A 130 19.80 -4.68 1.30
CA ALA A 130 20.13 -3.63 2.26
C ALA A 130 19.10 -3.51 3.40
N CYS A 131 17.82 -3.67 3.10
CA CYS A 131 16.75 -3.60 4.10
C CYS A 131 16.73 -4.79 5.08
N VAL A 132 17.35 -5.92 4.73
CA VAL A 132 17.57 -7.07 5.63
C VAL A 132 18.70 -6.74 6.59
N VAL A 133 19.84 -6.32 6.04
CA VAL A 133 21.04 -5.98 6.82
C VAL A 133 20.77 -4.85 7.81
N ALA A 134 19.96 -3.88 7.42
CA ALA A 134 19.63 -2.71 8.26
C ALA A 134 18.55 -2.97 9.32
N CYS A 135 18.00 -4.19 9.42
CA CYS A 135 16.93 -4.48 10.37
C CYS A 135 17.53 -4.85 11.74
N PRO A 136 17.43 -4.00 12.79
CA PRO A 136 18.10 -4.25 14.07
C PRO A 136 17.43 -5.37 14.88
N VAL A 137 16.21 -5.75 14.52
CA VAL A 137 15.43 -6.81 15.19
C VAL A 137 15.23 -8.04 14.30
N GLU A 138 15.93 -8.12 13.18
CA GLU A 138 15.88 -9.23 12.22
C GLU A 138 14.47 -9.62 11.75
N ALA A 139 13.52 -8.66 11.80
CA ALA A 139 12.15 -8.88 11.34
C ALA A 139 12.05 -9.11 9.82
N ASN A 140 13.05 -8.70 9.06
CA ASN A 140 13.13 -8.91 7.61
C ASN A 140 13.99 -10.14 7.31
N ILE A 141 13.39 -11.17 6.75
CA ILE A 141 14.03 -12.45 6.41
C ILE A 141 13.98 -12.62 4.90
N PHE A 142 15.10 -13.04 4.30
CA PHE A 142 15.23 -13.21 2.86
C PHE A 142 16.01 -14.48 2.54
N GLY A 143 15.63 -15.17 1.46
CA GLY A 143 16.33 -16.37 1.01
C GLY A 143 15.59 -17.16 -0.06
N ASP A 144 16.08 -18.35 -0.36
CA ASP A 144 15.46 -19.29 -1.27
C ASP A 144 14.34 -20.05 -0.56
N VAL A 145 13.11 -19.93 -1.05
CA VAL A 145 11.94 -20.61 -0.46
C VAL A 145 11.78 -22.05 -0.92
N GLU A 146 12.57 -22.49 -1.92
CA GLU A 146 12.60 -23.88 -2.38
C GLU A 146 13.72 -24.71 -1.70
N ASP A 147 14.64 -24.06 -0.98
CA ASP A 147 15.67 -24.74 -0.22
C ASP A 147 15.20 -24.93 1.24
N ASP A 148 14.89 -26.16 1.62
CA ASP A 148 14.42 -26.52 2.96
C ASP A 148 15.43 -26.18 4.07
N HIS A 149 16.70 -26.02 3.72
CA HIS A 149 17.76 -25.64 4.66
C HIS A 149 17.93 -24.12 4.77
N SER A 150 17.27 -23.34 3.93
CA SER A 150 17.33 -21.89 4.01
C SER A 150 16.63 -21.36 5.28
N HIS A 151 17.13 -20.25 5.81
CA HIS A 151 16.54 -19.64 7.01
C HIS A 151 15.07 -19.26 6.79
N ILE A 152 14.71 -18.74 5.59
CA ILE A 152 13.32 -18.36 5.30
C ILE A 152 12.39 -19.57 5.26
N SER A 153 12.80 -20.70 4.66
CA SER A 153 11.99 -21.91 4.60
C SER A 153 11.77 -22.52 5.98
N GLN A 154 12.84 -22.59 6.78
CA GLN A 154 12.73 -23.05 8.16
C GLN A 154 11.82 -22.15 9.01
N TYR A 155 11.89 -20.83 8.80
CA TYR A 155 11.02 -19.88 9.47
C TYR A 155 9.55 -20.04 9.07
N ILE A 156 9.28 -20.23 7.77
CA ILE A 156 7.94 -20.53 7.25
C ILE A 156 7.40 -21.84 7.85
N MET A 157 8.20 -22.89 7.88
CA MET A 157 7.82 -24.18 8.48
C MET A 157 7.50 -24.07 9.96
N ALA A 158 8.29 -23.31 10.71
CA ALA A 158 8.04 -23.09 12.14
C ALA A 158 6.75 -22.31 12.43
N HIS A 159 6.26 -21.53 11.48
CA HIS A 159 5.09 -20.64 11.63
C HIS A 159 3.95 -21.00 10.66
N GLN A 160 3.82 -22.26 10.23
CA GLN A 160 2.90 -22.69 9.16
C GLN A 160 1.46 -22.20 9.30
N GLY A 161 0.91 -22.10 10.52
CA GLY A 161 -0.44 -21.62 10.77
C GLY A 161 -0.61 -20.09 10.73
N GLY A 162 0.49 -19.34 10.71
CA GLY A 162 0.50 -17.88 10.84
C GLY A 162 1.12 -17.14 9.65
N VAL A 163 1.59 -17.86 8.62
CA VAL A 163 2.15 -17.24 7.42
C VAL A 163 1.04 -16.75 6.51
N GLN A 164 1.10 -15.50 6.15
CA GLN A 164 0.08 -14.83 5.33
C GLN A 164 0.72 -14.11 4.15
N VAL A 165 -0.09 -13.85 3.13
CA VAL A 165 0.26 -12.99 1.98
C VAL A 165 -0.78 -11.89 1.84
N ARG A 166 -0.37 -10.77 1.23
CA ARG A 166 -1.31 -9.68 0.96
C ARG A 166 -2.17 -10.00 -0.25
N LYS A 167 -3.47 -9.70 -0.16
CA LYS A 167 -4.45 -9.77 -1.25
C LYS A 167 -4.42 -11.11 -2.00
N PRO A 168 -4.60 -12.23 -1.29
CA PRO A 168 -4.61 -13.56 -1.92
C PRO A 168 -5.70 -13.70 -2.99
N GLU A 169 -6.80 -12.95 -2.87
CA GLU A 169 -7.91 -12.89 -3.82
C GLU A 169 -7.53 -12.34 -5.21
N LYS A 170 -6.35 -11.77 -5.35
CA LYS A 170 -5.83 -11.28 -6.64
C LYS A 170 -5.10 -12.35 -7.45
N HIS A 171 -4.92 -13.55 -6.88
CA HIS A 171 -4.29 -14.72 -7.54
C HIS A 171 -2.95 -14.44 -8.21
N THR A 172 -2.17 -13.51 -7.64
CA THR A 172 -0.86 -13.13 -8.18
C THR A 172 0.28 -14.00 -7.66
N ASN A 173 0.02 -14.90 -6.70
CA ASN A 173 1.02 -15.75 -6.03
C ASN A 173 2.23 -14.92 -5.56
N PRO A 174 2.06 -14.05 -4.55
CA PRO A 174 3.15 -13.21 -4.06
C PRO A 174 4.21 -14.02 -3.34
N LYS A 175 5.49 -13.71 -3.57
CA LYS A 175 6.66 -14.27 -2.87
C LYS A 175 7.10 -13.40 -1.68
N HIS A 176 6.20 -12.62 -1.14
CA HIS A 176 6.40 -11.81 0.02
C HIS A 176 5.40 -12.23 1.10
N TYR A 177 5.95 -12.78 2.17
CA TYR A 177 5.22 -13.42 3.25
C TYR A 177 5.24 -12.54 4.51
N TYR A 178 4.25 -12.74 5.35
CA TYR A 178 4.14 -12.07 6.64
C TYR A 178 3.79 -13.08 7.73
N VAL A 179 4.38 -12.92 8.89
CA VAL A 179 4.04 -13.65 10.12
C VAL A 179 3.56 -12.63 11.15
N GLY A 180 2.53 -12.99 11.90
CA GLY A 180 1.92 -12.09 12.88
C GLY A 180 1.04 -11.02 12.24
N GLY A 181 0.51 -10.15 13.10
CA GLY A 181 -0.49 -9.15 12.69
C GLY A 181 -1.85 -9.77 12.40
N GLY A 182 -2.88 -8.94 12.33
CA GLY A 182 -4.22 -9.35 11.91
C GLY A 182 -4.49 -9.01 10.45
N THR A 183 -5.63 -9.41 9.93
CA THR A 183 -6.08 -9.10 8.56
C THR A 183 -6.03 -7.61 8.26
N TYR A 184 -6.35 -6.77 9.24
CA TYR A 184 -6.27 -5.31 9.16
C TYR A 184 -4.86 -4.78 8.94
N THR A 185 -3.83 -5.50 9.41
CA THR A 185 -2.43 -5.11 9.25
C THR A 185 -1.97 -5.25 7.80
N LEU A 186 -2.45 -6.29 7.12
CA LEU A 186 -2.10 -6.59 5.74
C LEU A 186 -2.99 -5.87 4.72
N ASP A 187 -4.28 -5.71 5.03
CA ASP A 187 -5.22 -4.93 4.24
C ASP A 187 -6.18 -4.12 5.15
N PRO A 188 -5.76 -2.94 5.61
CA PRO A 188 -6.58 -2.10 6.48
C PRO A 188 -7.92 -1.69 5.86
N LEU A 189 -7.98 -1.60 4.52
CA LEU A 189 -9.21 -1.23 3.82
C LEU A 189 -10.21 -2.38 3.79
N ALA A 190 -9.76 -3.63 3.69
CA ALA A 190 -10.63 -4.80 3.73
C ALA A 190 -11.28 -4.93 5.12
N HIS A 191 -10.49 -4.79 6.18
CA HIS A 191 -11.00 -4.81 7.55
C HIS A 191 -12.08 -3.74 7.77
N LYS A 192 -11.82 -2.52 7.35
CA LYS A 192 -12.79 -1.42 7.47
C LYS A 192 -14.08 -1.65 6.68
N ARG A 193 -13.99 -2.27 5.51
CA ARG A 193 -15.17 -2.64 4.73
C ARG A 193 -16.03 -3.68 5.42
N LEU A 194 -15.41 -4.64 6.08
CA LEU A 194 -16.13 -5.70 6.84
C LEU A 194 -16.82 -5.17 8.08
N GLU A 195 -16.23 -4.18 8.75
CA GLU A 195 -16.79 -3.60 9.99
C GLU A 195 -17.61 -2.31 9.76
N GLY A 196 -17.72 -1.87 8.51
CA GLY A 196 -18.38 -0.59 8.21
C GLY A 196 -17.59 0.64 8.61
N HIS A 197 -16.38 0.45 9.15
CA HIS A 197 -15.50 1.54 9.58
C HIS A 197 -14.50 1.92 8.49
N ASN A 198 -14.44 3.15 8.11
CA ASN A 198 -13.31 3.74 7.41
C ASN A 198 -12.58 4.75 8.31
N LEU A 199 -11.34 5.10 7.96
CA LEU A 199 -10.52 5.98 8.80
C LEU A 199 -11.17 7.35 9.01
N PHE A 200 -11.91 7.83 8.01
CA PHE A 200 -12.63 9.09 8.07
C PHE A 200 -13.95 8.94 8.84
N ASN A 201 -14.64 7.79 8.72
CA ASN A 201 -15.81 7.51 9.52
C ASN A 201 -15.51 7.40 11.01
N ASN A 202 -14.33 6.90 11.41
CA ASN A 202 -13.95 6.94 12.83
C ASN A 202 -13.62 8.36 13.32
N ILE A 203 -13.33 9.28 12.41
CA ILE A 203 -13.15 10.70 12.74
C ILE A 203 -14.51 11.44 12.73
N THR A 204 -15.40 11.05 11.81
CA THR A 204 -16.73 11.65 11.66
C THR A 204 -17.83 10.90 12.41
N HIS A 205 -17.65 9.62 12.72
CA HIS A 205 -18.51 8.79 13.53
C HIS A 205 -17.79 8.35 14.81
N LEU A 206 -17.23 9.31 15.53
CA LEU A 206 -17.32 9.28 16.97
C LEU A 206 -18.80 9.53 17.25
N GLU A 207 -19.61 8.55 16.89
CA GLU A 207 -21.02 8.57 17.14
C GLU A 207 -21.26 8.59 18.62
N HIS A 208 -21.65 9.69 19.01
CA HIS A 208 -23.06 9.96 18.71
C HIS A 208 -24.00 8.90 19.29
N ASN A 209 -23.92 8.70 20.54
CA ASN A 209 -25.11 8.29 21.27
C ASN A 209 -26.17 9.39 21.09
N GLY A 210 -26.52 9.72 19.84
CA GLY A 210 -27.63 10.62 19.52
C GLY A 210 -27.35 12.12 19.51
N ASP A 211 -26.10 12.56 19.67
CA ASP A 211 -25.77 13.98 19.61
C ASP A 211 -24.86 14.29 18.39
N PRO A 212 -25.37 14.95 17.35
CA PRO A 212 -24.66 15.18 16.10
C PRO A 212 -23.49 16.17 16.20
N HIS A 213 -23.19 16.73 17.38
CA HIS A 213 -22.29 17.87 17.51
C HIS A 213 -21.00 17.62 18.30
N HIS A 214 -20.59 16.36 18.58
CA HIS A 214 -19.42 16.08 19.41
C HIS A 214 -18.30 15.27 18.75
N GLY A 215 -17.99 15.51 17.47
CA GLY A 215 -16.76 15.02 16.85
C GLY A 215 -15.51 15.78 17.35
N VAL A 216 -14.36 15.10 17.44
CA VAL A 216 -13.10 15.76 17.83
C VAL A 216 -12.77 16.90 16.86
N ILE A 217 -13.12 16.77 15.58
CA ILE A 217 -12.94 17.81 14.56
C ILE A 217 -13.89 18.99 14.82
N ASP A 218 -15.14 18.74 15.19
CA ASP A 218 -16.09 19.79 15.49
C ASP A 218 -15.65 20.59 16.73
N ARG A 219 -15.02 19.94 17.69
CA ARG A 219 -14.44 20.60 18.86
C ARG A 219 -13.24 21.50 18.51
N PHE A 220 -12.44 21.12 17.49
CA PHE A 220 -11.32 21.94 17.01
C PHE A 220 -11.78 23.02 16.04
N LEU A 221 -12.83 22.79 15.26
CA LEU A 221 -13.35 23.72 14.27
C LEU A 221 -14.49 24.62 14.80
N ALA A 222 -15.11 24.26 15.93
CA ALA A 222 -16.16 25.08 16.53
C ALA A 222 -15.78 26.56 16.75
N PRO A 223 -14.53 26.92 17.08
CA PRO A 223 -14.12 28.34 17.15
C PRO A 223 -14.07 29.02 15.77
N PHE A 224 -14.05 28.26 14.68
CA PHE A 224 -13.97 28.75 13.28
C PHE A 224 -15.29 28.58 12.53
N ALA A 225 -16.25 27.86 13.08
CA ALA A 225 -17.59 27.63 12.53
C ALA A 225 -18.60 28.75 12.96
N GLY A 226 -18.09 29.93 13.14
CA GLY A 226 -18.95 31.10 13.20
C GLY A 226 -19.25 31.57 11.79
N HIS A 227 -20.23 30.94 11.10
CA HIS A 227 -21.14 31.63 10.19
C HIS A 227 -22.07 30.64 9.48
N GLU A 228 -23.35 30.79 9.83
CA GLU A 228 -24.52 30.65 8.98
C GLU A 228 -24.55 29.52 7.97
N GLU A 229 -25.24 28.44 8.32
CA GLU A 229 -26.01 27.69 7.35
C GLU A 229 -26.92 28.65 6.60
N THR A 230 -26.48 29.17 5.47
CA THR A 230 -27.39 29.69 4.48
C THR A 230 -28.17 28.52 3.92
N ASP A 231 -29.42 28.46 4.32
CA ASP A 231 -30.42 27.53 3.79
C ASP A 231 -30.41 27.60 2.24
N ASN A 232 -29.80 26.57 1.62
CA ASN A 232 -29.68 26.46 0.17
C ASN A 232 -30.99 25.97 -0.48
N SER A 233 -32.10 25.93 0.26
CA SER A 233 -33.40 25.53 -0.26
C SER A 233 -33.98 26.55 -1.26
N SER A 234 -33.54 27.82 -1.18
CA SER A 234 -34.02 28.86 -2.11
C SER A 234 -33.30 28.87 -3.48
N PHE A 235 -32.16 28.18 -3.60
CA PHE A 235 -31.41 28.17 -4.88
C PHE A 235 -31.94 27.14 -5.88
N MET A 236 -32.59 26.08 -5.39
CA MET A 236 -33.15 25.02 -6.27
C MET A 236 -34.53 25.37 -6.85
N ASP A 237 -35.22 26.34 -6.27
CA ASP A 237 -36.54 26.76 -6.79
C ASP A 237 -36.44 27.84 -7.87
N SER A 238 -35.31 28.53 -8.03
CA SER A 238 -35.12 29.52 -9.09
C SER A 238 -34.83 28.89 -10.45
N GLU A 239 -34.22 27.68 -10.50
CA GLU A 239 -33.97 26.99 -11.78
C GLU A 239 -35.22 26.31 -12.37
N LYS A 240 -36.25 26.06 -11.54
CA LYS A 240 -37.51 25.46 -12.04
C LYS A 240 -38.46 26.47 -12.65
N SER A 241 -38.30 27.78 -12.40
CA SER A 241 -39.17 28.81 -12.97
C SER A 241 -38.72 29.30 -14.34
N GLU A 242 -37.45 29.09 -14.73
CA GLU A 242 -36.96 29.50 -16.06
C GLU A 242 -37.12 28.42 -17.14
N ALA A 243 -37.39 27.16 -16.76
CA ALA A 243 -37.59 26.07 -17.73
C ALA A 243 -38.99 25.97 -18.34
N HIS A 244 -39.94 26.82 -17.93
CA HIS A 244 -41.33 26.76 -18.39
C HIS A 244 -41.79 27.91 -19.32
N THR A 245 -40.90 28.80 -19.77
CA THR A 245 -41.26 29.94 -20.59
C THR A 245 -40.77 29.90 -22.05
N HIS A 246 -40.22 28.77 -22.53
CA HIS A 246 -39.72 28.65 -23.92
C HIS A 246 -40.44 27.63 -24.83
N GLU A 247 -41.65 27.20 -24.46
CA GLU A 247 -42.50 26.41 -25.37
C GLU A 247 -43.86 27.09 -25.59
N GLN A 248 -43.91 28.24 -26.21
CA GLN A 248 -45.07 28.76 -26.96
C GLN A 248 -44.66 30.01 -27.72
N GLU A 249 -44.05 29.83 -28.89
CA GLU A 249 -44.20 30.75 -30.04
C GLU A 249 -43.44 30.15 -31.23
N GLY A 250 -44.19 29.63 -32.20
CA GLY A 250 -43.59 29.14 -33.47
C GLY A 250 -44.54 28.29 -34.30
N GLY A 251 -45.73 28.74 -34.53
CA GLY A 251 -46.60 28.17 -35.53
C GLY A 251 -47.06 29.28 -36.46
N HIS A 252 -46.43 29.33 -37.64
CA HIS A 252 -47.04 29.72 -38.91
C HIS A 252 -46.11 29.35 -40.05
#